data_dceb54cde0cd9380c81fe126c8b19f66
#
_entry.id   dceb54cde0cd9380c81fe126c8b19f66
#
_cell.length_a   1.000
_cell.length_b   1.000
_cell.length_c   1.000
_cell.angle_alpha   90.00
_cell.angle_beta   90.00
_cell.angle_gamma   90.00
#
_symmetry.space_group_name_H-M   'P 1'
#
loop_
_entity.id
_entity.type
_entity.pdbx_description
1 polymer ?
#
loop_
_entity_poly.entity_id
_entity_poly.type
_entity_poly.pdbx_seq_one_letter_code
_entity_poly.pdbx_strand_id
1 'polypeptide(L)'
;ASQQRQVAARIVQRVFPMSNDVRVKAALDVAARADISDAELTVVSQAANTARVESFTQCGKETDWSAQAGHFVAKAAVACVGAATPGSNLAWDAAMQARMARTCETVATGEGTENREAEEQYRILEAFLNN
;
A
#
# COMPACT_ATOMS: atom_id res chain seq x y z
N ALA A 1 -9.39 14.01 4.15
CA ALA A 1 -9.12 13.01 3.11
C ALA A 1 -7.70 13.12 2.54
N SER A 2 -7.24 14.33 2.19
CA SER A 2 -5.88 14.52 1.64
C SER A 2 -4.80 14.08 2.61
N GLN A 3 -4.93 14.41 3.88
CA GLN A 3 -3.94 14.04 4.90
C GLN A 3 -3.89 12.54 5.12
N GLN A 4 -5.04 11.88 5.16
CA GLN A 4 -5.10 10.42 5.26
C GLN A 4 -4.41 9.75 4.08
N ARG A 5 -4.64 10.27 2.88
CA ARG A 5 -4.00 9.74 1.66
C ARG A 5 -2.49 9.90 1.71
N GLN A 6 -1.99 11.04 2.15
CA GLN A 6 -0.56 11.30 2.25
C GLN A 6 0.12 10.38 3.27
N VAL A 7 -0.49 10.20 4.43
CA VAL A 7 0.02 9.27 5.45
C VAL A 7 0.01 7.84 4.90
N ALA A 8 -1.10 7.44 4.27
CA ALA A 8 -1.22 6.11 3.67
C ALA A 8 -0.11 5.86 2.66
N ALA A 9 0.16 6.84 1.79
CA ALA A 9 1.22 6.72 0.80
C ALA A 9 2.59 6.52 1.44
N ARG A 10 2.92 7.26 2.49
CA ARG A 10 4.19 7.12 3.20
C ARG A 10 4.34 5.74 3.82
N ILE A 11 3.26 5.21 4.39
CA ILE A 11 3.26 3.88 4.97
C ILE A 11 3.50 2.82 3.89
N VAL A 12 2.80 2.90 2.77
CA VAL A 12 2.90 1.90 1.71
C VAL A 12 4.24 1.98 0.98
N GLN A 13 4.85 3.16 0.88
CA GLN A 13 6.17 3.31 0.27
C GLN A 13 7.23 2.46 0.95
N ARG A 14 7.09 2.18 2.25
CA ARG A 14 8.01 1.29 2.97
C ARG A 14 8.00 -0.13 2.41
N VAL A 15 6.86 -0.61 1.98
CA VAL A 15 6.69 -1.98 1.49
C VAL A 15 6.68 -2.05 -0.05
N PHE A 16 6.75 -0.92 -0.72
CA PHE A 16 6.74 -0.88 -2.19
C PHE A 16 7.81 -1.78 -2.83
N PRO A 17 9.06 -1.85 -2.31
CA PRO A 17 10.07 -2.72 -2.92
C PRO A 17 9.68 -4.19 -3.05
N MET A 18 8.63 -4.63 -2.35
CA MET A 18 8.08 -5.99 -2.49
C MET A 18 7.26 -6.15 -3.77
N SER A 19 6.93 -5.05 -4.43
CA SER A 19 6.26 -5.01 -5.74
C SER A 19 7.16 -4.25 -6.71
N ASN A 20 7.19 -4.66 -7.96
CA ASN A 20 7.93 -3.95 -9.01
C ASN A 20 6.99 -3.34 -10.04
N ASP A 21 5.73 -3.21 -9.69
CA ASP A 21 4.71 -2.72 -10.62
C ASP A 21 4.73 -1.20 -10.70
N VAL A 22 4.97 -0.66 -11.89
CA VAL A 22 5.04 0.79 -12.12
C VAL A 22 3.71 1.49 -11.87
N ARG A 23 2.59 0.76 -12.00
CA ARG A 23 1.25 1.30 -11.72
C ARG A 23 1.05 1.53 -10.22
N VAL A 24 1.62 0.66 -9.40
CA VAL A 24 1.63 0.82 -7.95
C VAL A 24 2.47 2.05 -7.58
N LYS A 25 3.65 2.18 -8.17
CA LYS A 25 4.51 3.34 -7.92
C LYS A 25 3.81 4.64 -8.30
N ALA A 26 3.17 4.68 -9.47
CA ALA A 26 2.45 5.86 -9.93
C ALA A 26 1.34 6.25 -8.96
N ALA A 27 0.58 5.27 -8.45
CA ALA A 27 -0.48 5.52 -7.49
C ALA A 27 0.08 6.11 -6.18
N LEU A 28 1.18 5.57 -5.69
CA LEU A 28 1.80 6.07 -4.46
C LEU A 28 2.38 7.48 -4.63
N ASP A 29 3.00 7.76 -5.77
CA ASP A 29 3.54 9.09 -6.07
C ASP A 29 2.43 10.14 -6.11
N VAL A 30 1.30 9.83 -6.73
CA VAL A 30 0.14 10.72 -6.77
C VAL A 30 -0.47 10.87 -5.39
N ALA A 31 -0.64 9.77 -4.65
CA ALA A 31 -1.25 9.79 -3.32
C ALA A 31 -0.44 10.63 -2.33
N ALA A 32 0.87 10.70 -2.49
CA ALA A 32 1.75 11.47 -1.62
C ALA A 32 1.62 12.98 -1.84
N ARG A 33 1.05 13.41 -2.95
CA ARG A 33 0.90 14.83 -3.26
C ARG A 33 -0.31 15.42 -2.54
N ALA A 34 -0.15 16.64 -2.04
CA ALA A 34 -1.24 17.35 -1.38
C ALA A 34 -2.29 17.86 -2.37
N ASP A 35 -1.85 18.18 -3.58
CA ASP A 35 -2.65 18.83 -4.62
C ASP A 35 -2.74 17.93 -5.84
N ILE A 36 -3.87 17.23 -5.97
CA ILE A 36 -4.15 16.38 -7.13
C ILE A 36 -5.61 16.57 -7.55
N SER A 37 -5.86 16.43 -8.85
CA SER A 37 -7.23 16.50 -9.38
C SER A 37 -7.93 15.15 -9.21
N ASP A 38 -9.26 15.19 -9.22
CA ASP A 38 -10.07 13.97 -9.21
C ASP A 38 -9.78 13.10 -10.44
N ALA A 39 -9.50 13.75 -11.59
CA ALA A 39 -9.18 13.03 -12.83
C ALA A 39 -7.87 12.25 -12.69
N GLU A 40 -6.82 12.86 -12.12
CA GLU A 40 -5.55 12.15 -11.86
C GLU A 40 -5.76 10.99 -10.90
N LEU A 41 -6.52 11.23 -9.84
CA LEU A 41 -6.79 10.21 -8.83
C LEU A 41 -7.55 9.02 -9.45
N THR A 42 -8.53 9.29 -10.30
CA THR A 42 -9.30 8.25 -11.00
C THR A 42 -8.39 7.39 -11.88
N VAL A 43 -7.50 8.03 -12.66
CA VAL A 43 -6.60 7.31 -13.57
C VAL A 43 -5.69 6.36 -12.79
N VAL A 44 -5.04 6.85 -11.74
CA VAL A 44 -4.12 6.00 -10.96
C VAL A 44 -4.87 4.94 -10.15
N SER A 45 -6.09 5.24 -9.73
CA SER A 45 -6.94 4.28 -9.01
C SER A 45 -7.30 3.10 -9.91
N GLN A 46 -7.69 3.36 -11.15
CA GLN A 46 -8.01 2.31 -12.12
C GLN A 46 -6.78 1.46 -12.44
N ALA A 47 -5.63 2.10 -12.66
CA ALA A 47 -4.40 1.38 -12.96
C ALA A 47 -3.94 0.53 -11.77
N ALA A 48 -4.03 1.08 -10.56
CA ALA A 48 -3.66 0.35 -9.34
C ALA A 48 -4.59 -0.85 -9.12
N ASN A 49 -5.88 -0.69 -9.38
CA ASN A 49 -6.84 -1.79 -9.25
C ASN A 49 -6.55 -2.89 -10.28
N THR A 50 -6.17 -2.55 -11.50
CA THR A 50 -5.75 -3.52 -12.51
C THR A 50 -4.51 -4.28 -12.03
N ALA A 51 -3.53 -3.57 -11.46
CA ALA A 51 -2.34 -4.20 -10.89
C ALA A 51 -2.70 -5.17 -9.77
N ARG A 52 -3.65 -4.79 -8.91
CA ARG A 52 -4.13 -5.66 -7.84
C ARG A 52 -4.74 -6.96 -8.39
N VAL A 53 -5.60 -6.84 -9.39
CA VAL A 53 -6.25 -8.01 -10.00
C VAL A 53 -5.22 -8.92 -10.66
N GLU A 54 -4.29 -8.35 -11.42
CA GLU A 54 -3.24 -9.14 -12.09
C GLU A 54 -2.32 -9.82 -11.09
N SER A 55 -1.94 -9.13 -10.01
CA SER A 55 -1.09 -9.72 -8.98
C SER A 55 -1.80 -10.86 -8.24
N PHE A 56 -3.11 -10.76 -8.05
CA PHE A 56 -3.90 -11.85 -7.48
C PHE A 56 -3.81 -13.10 -8.38
N THR A 57 -3.93 -12.91 -9.68
CA THR A 57 -3.79 -14.01 -10.66
C THR A 57 -2.40 -14.61 -10.61
N GLN A 58 -1.35 -13.78 -10.50
CA GLN A 58 0.03 -14.24 -10.42
C GLN A 58 0.34 -15.03 -9.15
N CYS A 59 -0.36 -14.78 -8.05
CA CYS A 59 -0.21 -15.58 -6.83
C CYS A 59 -0.53 -17.06 -7.07
N GLY A 60 -1.37 -17.36 -8.05
CA GLY A 60 -1.54 -18.68 -8.62
C GLY A 60 -2.07 -19.72 -7.64
N LYS A 61 -1.90 -20.98 -8.04
CA LYS A 61 -2.35 -22.15 -7.29
C LYS A 61 -1.34 -22.62 -6.26
N GLU A 62 -0.08 -22.19 -6.39
CA GLU A 62 0.99 -22.56 -5.46
C GLU A 62 1.23 -21.41 -4.51
N THR A 63 1.61 -21.74 -3.28
CA THR A 63 1.90 -20.75 -2.27
C THR A 63 3.25 -20.08 -2.57
N ASP A 64 3.20 -18.87 -3.10
CA ASP A 64 4.37 -18.03 -3.33
C ASP A 64 4.24 -16.79 -2.45
N TRP A 65 4.93 -16.80 -1.31
CA TRP A 65 4.84 -15.71 -0.33
C TRP A 65 5.38 -14.39 -0.88
N SER A 66 6.38 -14.43 -1.76
CA SER A 66 6.90 -13.21 -2.38
C SER A 66 5.87 -12.58 -3.32
N ALA A 67 5.19 -13.41 -4.13
CA ALA A 67 4.12 -12.93 -5.01
C ALA A 67 2.95 -12.39 -4.18
N GLN A 68 2.62 -13.05 -3.07
CA GLN A 68 1.56 -12.57 -2.17
C GLN A 68 1.94 -11.23 -1.53
N ALA A 69 3.20 -11.04 -1.14
CA ALA A 69 3.67 -9.76 -0.61
C ALA A 69 3.43 -8.64 -1.63
N GLY A 70 3.80 -8.87 -2.89
CA GLY A 70 3.55 -7.90 -3.97
C GLY A 70 2.06 -7.61 -4.18
N HIS A 71 1.23 -8.64 -4.09
CA HIS A 71 -0.22 -8.47 -4.17
C HIS A 71 -0.77 -7.59 -3.04
N PHE A 72 -0.31 -7.80 -1.80
CA PHE A 72 -0.74 -6.95 -0.68
C PHE A 72 -0.26 -5.52 -0.84
N VAL A 73 0.93 -5.29 -1.41
CA VAL A 73 1.39 -3.94 -1.75
C VAL A 73 0.43 -3.27 -2.74
N ALA A 74 0.01 -4.00 -3.78
CA ALA A 74 -0.97 -3.49 -4.74
C ALA A 74 -2.30 -3.17 -4.07
N LYS A 75 -2.77 -4.02 -3.17
CA LYS A 75 -4.00 -3.76 -2.39
C LYS A 75 -3.84 -2.52 -1.52
N ALA A 76 -2.69 -2.33 -0.91
CA ALA A 76 -2.40 -1.15 -0.10
C ALA A 76 -2.43 0.12 -0.96
N ALA A 77 -1.86 0.07 -2.16
CA ALA A 77 -1.87 1.19 -3.11
C ALA A 77 -3.30 1.55 -3.53
N VAL A 78 -4.14 0.54 -3.81
CA VAL A 78 -5.56 0.77 -4.13
C VAL A 78 -6.24 1.49 -2.97
N ALA A 79 -5.97 1.09 -1.72
CA ALA A 79 -6.53 1.76 -0.55
C ALA A 79 -6.11 3.24 -0.47
N CYS A 80 -4.85 3.55 -0.81
CA CYS A 80 -4.34 4.93 -0.77
C CYS A 80 -5.10 5.87 -1.71
N VAL A 81 -5.52 5.38 -2.86
CA VAL A 81 -6.15 6.20 -3.91
C VAL A 81 -7.65 5.96 -4.01
N GLY A 82 -8.21 5.18 -3.10
CA GLY A 82 -9.64 4.89 -3.07
C GLY A 82 -10.47 6.10 -2.67
N ALA A 83 -11.75 6.05 -3.01
CA ALA A 83 -12.68 7.09 -2.63
C ALA A 83 -12.93 7.04 -1.13
N ALA A 84 -12.92 8.21 -0.49
CA ALA A 84 -13.30 8.32 0.91
C ALA A 84 -14.81 8.12 1.04
N THR A 85 -15.22 7.19 1.89
CA THR A 85 -16.62 6.94 2.18
C THR A 85 -16.87 7.11 3.68
N PRO A 86 -18.11 7.45 4.09
CA PRO A 86 -18.40 7.55 5.52
C PRO A 86 -18.05 6.25 6.25
N GLY A 87 -17.33 6.37 7.35
CA GLY A 87 -16.92 5.21 8.14
C GLY A 87 -15.66 4.50 7.65
N SER A 88 -15.10 4.89 6.50
CA SER A 88 -13.84 4.33 6.02
C SER A 88 -12.65 5.16 6.50
N ASN A 89 -11.51 4.50 6.61
CA ASN A 89 -10.24 5.15 6.93
C ASN A 89 -9.18 4.64 5.98
N LEU A 90 -8.83 5.45 4.99
CA LEU A 90 -7.87 5.07 3.94
C LEU A 90 -6.50 4.71 4.52
N ALA A 91 -6.05 5.49 5.51
CA ALA A 91 -4.74 5.24 6.11
C ALA A 91 -4.72 3.92 6.87
N TRP A 92 -5.80 3.61 7.59
CA TRP A 92 -5.90 2.34 8.32
C TRP A 92 -5.93 1.16 7.35
N ASP A 93 -6.77 1.26 6.31
CA ASP A 93 -6.91 0.18 5.32
C ASP A 93 -5.57 -0.08 4.62
N ALA A 94 -4.88 0.99 4.20
CA ALA A 94 -3.57 0.88 3.58
C ALA A 94 -2.55 0.27 4.54
N ALA A 95 -2.56 0.71 5.80
CA ALA A 95 -1.63 0.22 6.82
C ALA A 95 -1.80 -1.28 7.07
N MET A 96 -3.05 -1.75 7.12
CA MET A 96 -3.31 -3.19 7.32
C MET A 96 -2.78 -4.01 6.16
N GLN A 97 -2.99 -3.57 4.92
CA GLN A 97 -2.46 -4.29 3.75
C GLN A 97 -0.92 -4.27 3.73
N ALA A 98 -0.31 -3.16 4.13
CA ALA A 98 1.15 -3.07 4.23
C ALA A 98 1.71 -4.04 5.29
N ARG A 99 1.02 -4.20 6.41
CA ARG A 99 1.39 -5.19 7.44
C ARG A 99 1.31 -6.61 6.89
N MET A 100 0.28 -6.89 6.10
CA MET A 100 0.13 -8.21 5.46
C MET A 100 1.27 -8.46 4.47
N ALA A 101 1.66 -7.45 3.69
CA ALA A 101 2.79 -7.57 2.77
C ALA A 101 4.08 -7.90 3.52
N ARG A 102 4.34 -7.21 4.62
CA ARG A 102 5.54 -7.45 5.44
C ARG A 102 5.53 -8.86 6.02
N THR A 103 4.37 -9.33 6.47
CA THR A 103 4.22 -10.69 6.98
C THR A 103 4.58 -11.72 5.91
N CYS A 104 4.05 -11.54 4.70
CA CYS A 104 4.36 -12.44 3.58
C CYS A 104 5.85 -12.44 3.24
N GLU A 105 6.49 -11.27 3.24
CA GLU A 105 7.93 -11.19 3.00
C GLU A 105 8.72 -11.91 4.07
N THR A 106 8.35 -11.73 5.33
CA THR A 106 9.03 -12.40 6.44
C THR A 106 8.96 -13.92 6.29
N VAL A 107 7.80 -14.43 5.88
CA VAL A 107 7.64 -15.87 5.62
C VAL A 107 8.49 -16.30 4.42
N ALA A 108 8.49 -15.51 3.33
CA ALA A 108 9.22 -15.84 2.11
C ALA A 108 10.72 -15.90 2.32
N THR A 109 11.28 -14.97 3.08
CA THR A 109 12.72 -14.89 3.30
C THR A 109 13.18 -15.81 4.42
N GLY A 110 12.29 -16.22 5.31
CA GLY A 110 12.62 -16.97 6.50
C GLY A 110 13.45 -16.18 7.48
N GLU A 111 13.63 -14.89 7.24
CA GLU A 111 14.41 -14.01 8.10
C GLU A 111 13.54 -13.41 9.19
N GLY A 112 14.03 -13.54 10.38
CA GLY A 112 13.52 -12.76 11.50
C GLY A 112 12.14 -13.14 11.95
N THR A 113 12.00 -13.21 13.22
CA THR A 113 10.73 -13.43 13.88
C THR A 113 10.04 -12.12 14.19
N GLU A 114 10.72 -10.97 13.96
CA GLU A 114 10.18 -9.66 14.31
C GLU A 114 9.62 -8.94 13.11
N ASN A 115 8.31 -8.74 13.14
CA ASN A 115 7.61 -7.88 12.18
C ASN A 115 7.35 -6.54 12.90
N ARG A 116 8.17 -5.54 12.58
CA ARG A 116 8.07 -4.20 13.19
C ARG A 116 7.28 -3.22 12.34
N GLU A 117 6.56 -3.70 11.37
CA GLU A 117 5.84 -2.81 10.45
C GLU A 117 4.85 -1.90 11.17
N ALA A 118 4.13 -2.43 12.16
CA ALA A 118 3.19 -1.63 12.94
C ALA A 118 3.90 -0.49 13.68
N GLU A 119 5.06 -0.76 14.29
CA GLU A 119 5.83 0.26 15.00
C GLU A 119 6.31 1.36 14.05
N GLU A 120 6.82 0.97 12.89
CA GLU A 120 7.28 1.93 11.89
C GLU A 120 6.14 2.77 11.34
N GLN A 121 4.96 2.19 11.19
CA GLN A 121 3.77 2.93 10.77
C GLN A 121 3.38 3.99 11.81
N TYR A 122 3.47 3.67 13.09
CA TYR A 122 3.23 4.64 14.15
C TYR A 122 4.24 5.78 14.12
N ARG A 123 5.51 5.48 13.85
CA ARG A 123 6.54 6.51 13.72
C ARG A 123 6.26 7.45 12.54
N ILE A 124 5.81 6.91 11.43
CA ILE A 124 5.45 7.70 10.25
C ILE A 124 4.29 8.64 10.59
N LEU A 125 3.25 8.12 11.23
CA LEU A 125 2.09 8.90 11.63
C LEU A 125 2.49 10.02 12.61
N GLU A 126 3.29 9.69 13.62
CA GLU A 126 3.77 10.65 14.60
C GLU A 126 4.56 11.77 13.94
N ALA A 127 5.50 11.42 13.05
CA ALA A 127 6.30 12.41 12.33
C ALA A 127 5.43 13.30 11.45
N PHE A 128 4.42 12.75 10.82
CA PHE A 128 3.50 13.50 9.96
C PHE A 128 2.69 14.51 10.79
N LEU A 129 2.19 14.09 11.96
CA LEU A 129 1.36 14.93 12.81
C LEU A 129 2.17 16.05 13.47
N ASN A 130 3.48 15.86 13.67
CA ASN A 130 4.35 16.82 14.35
C ASN A 130 5.06 17.79 13.37
N ASN A 131 4.75 17.71 12.10
CA ASN A 131 5.30 18.63 11.10
C ASN A 131 4.38 19.82 10.85
#